data_9bb717206c6dd81292bc8ba3b246d6d7
#
_entry.id   9bb717206c6dd81292bc8ba3b246d6d7
#
_cell.length_a   1.000
_cell.length_b   1.000
_cell.length_c   1.000
_cell.angle_alpha   90.00
_cell.angle_beta   90.00
_cell.angle_gamma   90.00
#
_symmetry.space_group_name_H-M   'P 1'
#
loop_
_entity.id
_entity.type
_entity.pdbx_description
1 polymer ?
#
loop_
_entity_poly.entity_id
_entity_poly.type
_entity_poly.pdbx_seq_one_letter_code
_entity_poly.pdbx_strand_id
1 'polypeptide(L)'
;MNVDAETLSRAEGCLLGQLAGDSLGSLVEFQPSSEIRRGYPNGVRELADGGTWGTIAGQPTDDSEMALMLARMLVKERRYEAGEARKAYVFWLNSYPFDCGSTVLAGLRGKPNLDSQANGALMRVSPLGIFCWNCDLESTSRFAQQDAALTHPNPICLQANALFAMAIAQSISRLKSPQEIYEDIKCWATEMRVEMPLMTAIRDAAHTPPADYAHLQGWVIVAFQNALWQLLNAPSLEEGVVDTVMRGGDTDTNAAIAGALLGAVYGRHAVPKQWVDELLSCRPKAGDLRVRHPRPECFWPIDSPELAKSLVAGNRGG
;
A
#
# COMPACT_ATOMS: atom_id res chain seq x y z
N MET A 1 -6.37 22.77 13.33
CA MET A 1 -6.51 21.75 14.40
C MET A 1 -5.12 21.26 14.78
N ASN A 2 -4.83 21.15 16.06
CA ASN A 2 -3.62 20.42 16.46
C ASN A 2 -3.87 18.94 16.20
N VAL A 3 -3.02 18.32 15.40
CA VAL A 3 -3.02 16.88 15.18
C VAL A 3 -2.50 16.26 16.49
N ASP A 4 -3.25 15.33 17.06
CA ASP A 4 -2.80 14.63 18.26
C ASP A 4 -1.71 13.58 17.93
N ALA A 5 -1.02 13.11 18.96
CA ALA A 5 0.11 12.20 18.80
C ALA A 5 -0.29 10.84 18.24
N GLU A 6 -1.51 10.36 18.55
CA GLU A 6 -2.00 9.06 18.09
C GLU A 6 -2.37 9.11 16.60
N THR A 7 -3.07 10.17 16.16
CA THR A 7 -3.35 10.43 14.73
C THR A 7 -2.05 10.44 13.93
N LEU A 8 -1.02 11.13 14.42
CA LEU A 8 0.29 11.16 13.77
C LEU A 8 0.95 9.79 13.75
N SER A 9 0.92 9.06 14.88
CA SER A 9 1.48 7.71 14.99
C SER A 9 0.84 6.75 13.99
N ARG A 10 -0.48 6.81 13.80
CA ARG A 10 -1.19 5.97 12.82
C ARG A 10 -0.89 6.35 11.38
N ALA A 11 -0.75 7.64 11.08
CA ALA A 11 -0.34 8.11 9.77
C ALA A 11 1.09 7.65 9.41
N GLU A 12 2.03 7.79 10.34
CA GLU A 12 3.40 7.29 10.20
C GLU A 12 3.43 5.76 10.08
N GLY A 13 2.63 5.06 10.91
CA GLY A 13 2.49 3.61 10.88
C GLY A 13 1.99 3.10 9.53
N CYS A 14 1.00 3.78 8.94
CA CYS A 14 0.45 3.46 7.63
C CYS A 14 1.53 3.48 6.54
N LEU A 15 2.28 4.58 6.45
CA LEU A 15 3.30 4.74 5.41
C LEU A 15 4.50 3.81 5.64
N LEU A 16 4.98 3.70 6.88
CA LEU A 16 6.08 2.78 7.24
C LEU A 16 5.68 1.32 7.06
N GLY A 17 4.45 0.94 7.42
CA GLY A 17 3.94 -0.41 7.22
C GLY A 17 3.87 -0.80 5.75
N GLN A 18 3.44 0.13 4.89
CA GLN A 18 3.48 -0.07 3.44
C GLN A 18 4.89 -0.29 2.93
N LEU A 19 5.80 0.64 3.21
CA LEU A 19 7.19 0.58 2.77
C LEU A 19 7.91 -0.69 3.24
N ALA A 20 7.65 -1.09 4.50
CA ALA A 20 8.24 -2.30 5.06
C ALA A 20 7.66 -3.56 4.42
N GLY A 21 6.34 -3.60 4.19
CA GLY A 21 5.67 -4.72 3.52
C GLY A 21 6.21 -4.94 2.12
N ASP A 22 6.30 -3.88 1.31
CA ASP A 22 6.90 -3.86 -0.02
C ASP A 22 8.33 -4.43 0.02
N SER A 23 9.22 -3.82 0.80
CA SER A 23 10.63 -4.23 0.87
C SER A 23 10.82 -5.65 1.43
N LEU A 24 9.97 -6.09 2.36
CA LEU A 24 10.03 -7.46 2.91
C LEU A 24 9.54 -8.47 1.88
N GLY A 25 8.44 -8.16 1.20
CA GLY A 25 7.84 -9.02 0.19
C GLY A 25 8.70 -9.20 -1.05
N SER A 26 9.41 -8.14 -1.48
CA SER A 26 10.32 -8.18 -2.64
C SER A 26 11.47 -9.17 -2.51
N LEU A 27 11.78 -9.61 -1.28
CA LEU A 27 12.79 -10.66 -1.04
C LEU A 27 12.40 -12.01 -1.65
N VAL A 28 11.10 -12.29 -1.77
CA VAL A 28 10.60 -13.61 -2.17
C VAL A 28 9.46 -13.55 -3.19
N GLU A 29 9.29 -12.41 -3.83
CA GLU A 29 8.25 -12.19 -4.85
C GLU A 29 8.31 -13.25 -5.95
N PHE A 30 7.14 -13.69 -6.41
CA PHE A 30 6.92 -14.76 -7.38
C PHE A 30 7.34 -16.16 -6.93
N GLN A 31 7.85 -16.33 -5.71
CA GLN A 31 8.17 -17.65 -5.19
C GLN A 31 6.89 -18.35 -4.67
N PRO A 32 6.79 -19.68 -4.83
CA PRO A 32 5.73 -20.44 -4.19
C PRO A 32 5.95 -20.53 -2.68
N SER A 33 4.89 -20.50 -1.90
CA SER A 33 4.90 -20.58 -0.44
C SER A 33 5.78 -21.73 0.13
N SER A 34 5.84 -22.88 -0.58
CA SER A 34 6.66 -24.03 -0.19
C SER A 34 8.16 -23.74 -0.26
N GLU A 35 8.62 -22.94 -1.21
CA GLU A 35 10.01 -22.53 -1.35
C GLU A 35 10.38 -21.49 -0.31
N ILE A 36 9.49 -20.51 -0.09
CA ILE A 36 9.68 -19.49 0.94
C ILE A 36 9.84 -20.16 2.31
N ARG A 37 8.96 -21.09 2.68
CA ARG A 37 9.03 -21.80 3.97
C ARG A 37 10.30 -22.64 4.12
N ARG A 38 10.87 -23.16 3.03
CA ARG A 38 12.14 -23.88 3.06
C ARG A 38 13.31 -22.95 3.31
N GLY A 39 13.30 -21.76 2.67
CA GLY A 39 14.35 -20.76 2.84
C GLY A 39 14.25 -20.00 4.16
N TYR A 40 13.03 -19.78 4.63
CA TYR A 40 12.71 -18.97 5.81
C TYR A 40 11.78 -19.74 6.77
N PRO A 41 12.28 -20.76 7.49
CA PRO A 41 11.44 -21.62 8.35
C PRO A 41 10.78 -20.87 9.50
N ASN A 42 11.34 -19.72 9.90
CA ASN A 42 10.80 -18.84 10.96
C ASN A 42 10.04 -17.62 10.40
N GLY A 43 9.76 -17.58 9.09
CA GLY A 43 9.21 -16.44 8.38
C GLY A 43 10.26 -15.47 7.86
N VAL A 44 9.92 -14.71 6.82
CA VAL A 44 10.72 -13.58 6.31
C VAL A 44 10.46 -12.41 7.25
N ARG A 45 11.43 -12.06 8.11
CA ARG A 45 11.23 -11.12 9.21
C ARG A 45 12.11 -9.88 9.18
N GLU A 46 13.20 -9.92 8.44
CA GLU A 46 14.16 -8.82 8.38
C GLU A 46 14.26 -8.27 6.98
N LEU A 47 14.29 -6.96 6.86
CA LEU A 47 14.67 -6.29 5.62
C LEU A 47 16.15 -6.57 5.37
N ALA A 48 16.48 -7.09 4.21
CA ALA A 48 17.82 -7.54 3.86
C ALA A 48 18.17 -7.18 2.40
N ASP A 49 19.45 -7.15 2.09
CA ASP A 49 19.92 -7.02 0.71
C ASP A 49 19.61 -8.30 -0.07
N GLY A 50 19.16 -8.18 -1.32
CA GLY A 50 18.95 -9.31 -2.22
C GLY A 50 17.51 -9.43 -2.73
N GLY A 51 16.96 -10.65 -2.71
CA GLY A 51 15.62 -10.96 -3.19
C GLY A 51 15.48 -11.01 -4.71
N THR A 52 14.24 -11.00 -5.18
CA THR A 52 13.89 -11.16 -6.61
C THR A 52 14.55 -10.09 -7.49
N TRP A 53 14.58 -8.88 -7.03
CA TRP A 53 15.16 -7.74 -7.76
C TRP A 53 16.62 -7.46 -7.41
N GLY A 54 17.16 -8.05 -6.35
CA GLY A 54 18.51 -7.74 -5.87
C GLY A 54 18.62 -6.32 -5.32
N THR A 55 17.62 -5.88 -4.57
CA THR A 55 17.55 -4.57 -3.91
C THR A 55 18.43 -4.53 -2.66
N ILE A 56 18.73 -3.35 -2.16
CA ILE A 56 19.27 -3.17 -0.81
C ILE A 56 18.13 -3.17 0.21
N ALA A 57 18.43 -3.49 1.47
CA ALA A 57 17.46 -3.49 2.55
C ALA A 57 16.68 -2.17 2.63
N GLY A 58 15.37 -2.26 2.68
CA GLY A 58 14.48 -1.10 2.73
C GLY A 58 14.25 -0.39 1.38
N GLN A 59 14.84 -0.86 0.27
CA GLN A 59 14.63 -0.25 -1.03
C GLN A 59 13.23 -0.55 -1.55
N PRO A 60 12.42 0.49 -1.88
CA PRO A 60 11.09 0.32 -2.46
C PRO A 60 11.12 -0.28 -3.86
N THR A 61 10.04 -1.00 -4.22
CA THR A 61 9.66 -1.35 -5.60
C THR A 61 8.67 -0.31 -6.16
N ASP A 62 7.99 -0.61 -7.26
CA ASP A 62 6.99 0.29 -7.85
C ASP A 62 5.81 0.57 -6.90
N ASP A 63 5.45 -0.37 -6.02
CA ASP A 63 4.41 -0.21 -5.01
C ASP A 63 4.59 1.06 -4.19
N SER A 64 5.74 1.17 -3.55
CA SER A 64 5.97 2.29 -2.64
C SER A 64 6.59 3.49 -3.34
N GLU A 65 7.35 3.33 -4.43
CA GLU A 65 7.81 4.49 -5.21
C GLU A 65 6.63 5.30 -5.76
N MET A 66 5.58 4.64 -6.27
CA MET A 66 4.37 5.32 -6.72
C MET A 66 3.59 5.94 -5.56
N ALA A 67 3.51 5.27 -4.41
CA ALA A 67 2.90 5.82 -3.21
C ALA A 67 3.65 7.07 -2.72
N LEU A 68 4.98 7.04 -2.67
CA LEU A 68 5.79 8.21 -2.32
C LEU A 68 5.56 9.39 -3.29
N MET A 69 5.40 9.11 -4.59
CA MET A 69 5.08 10.15 -5.56
C MET A 69 3.69 10.77 -5.34
N LEU A 70 2.70 9.95 -5.00
CA LEU A 70 1.38 10.44 -4.61
C LEU A 70 1.47 11.29 -3.34
N ALA A 71 2.18 10.81 -2.31
CA ALA A 71 2.40 11.55 -1.07
C ALA A 71 3.02 12.93 -1.32
N ARG A 72 4.10 12.98 -2.09
CA ARG A 72 4.79 14.24 -2.43
C ARG A 72 3.90 15.20 -3.21
N MET A 73 3.10 14.69 -4.15
CA MET A 73 2.12 15.49 -4.89
C MET A 73 1.08 16.08 -3.94
N LEU A 74 0.48 15.26 -3.05
CA LEU A 74 -0.53 15.71 -2.09
C LEU A 74 0.02 16.78 -1.12
N VAL A 75 1.25 16.60 -0.64
CA VAL A 75 1.93 17.58 0.23
C VAL A 75 2.17 18.89 -0.50
N LYS A 76 2.60 18.85 -1.77
CA LYS A 76 2.89 20.02 -2.60
C LYS A 76 1.61 20.79 -2.94
N GLU A 77 0.61 20.09 -3.46
CA GLU A 77 -0.63 20.72 -3.98
C GLU A 77 -1.65 21.00 -2.86
N ARG A 78 -1.54 20.38 -1.68
CA ARG A 78 -2.47 20.45 -0.53
C ARG A 78 -3.92 20.13 -0.89
N ARG A 79 -4.11 19.38 -1.95
CA ARG A 79 -5.38 18.85 -2.45
C ARG A 79 -5.11 17.70 -3.39
N TYR A 80 -6.11 16.85 -3.60
CA TYR A 80 -6.02 15.85 -4.65
C TYR A 80 -6.41 16.48 -6.00
N GLU A 81 -5.54 16.29 -6.98
CA GLU A 81 -5.73 16.70 -8.37
C GLU A 81 -5.28 15.58 -9.29
N ALA A 82 -6.24 14.95 -9.99
CA ALA A 82 -5.95 13.77 -10.84
C ALA A 82 -4.90 14.06 -11.94
N GLY A 83 -4.90 15.28 -12.49
CA GLY A 83 -3.91 15.70 -13.46
C GLY A 83 -2.50 15.79 -12.90
N GLU A 84 -2.34 16.27 -11.67
CA GLU A 84 -1.04 16.35 -11.00
C GLU A 84 -0.57 14.97 -10.52
N ALA A 85 -1.48 14.13 -10.02
CA ALA A 85 -1.18 12.73 -9.70
C ALA A 85 -0.67 11.98 -10.93
N ARG A 86 -1.35 12.14 -12.08
CA ARG A 86 -0.88 11.55 -13.34
C ARG A 86 0.50 12.05 -13.75
N LYS A 87 0.78 13.35 -13.60
CA LYS A 87 2.11 13.90 -13.90
C LYS A 87 3.19 13.29 -12.99
N ALA A 88 2.90 13.11 -11.70
CA ALA A 88 3.81 12.48 -10.75
C ALA A 88 4.12 11.03 -11.14
N TYR A 89 3.10 10.25 -11.52
CA TYR A 89 3.28 8.87 -11.98
C TYR A 89 4.01 8.77 -13.34
N VAL A 90 3.74 9.69 -14.28
CA VAL A 90 4.47 9.75 -15.55
C VAL A 90 5.94 10.14 -15.32
N PHE A 91 6.21 11.04 -14.38
CA PHE A 91 7.58 11.35 -13.98
C PHE A 91 8.29 10.10 -13.44
N TRP A 92 7.63 9.34 -12.55
CA TRP A 92 8.14 8.06 -12.05
C TRP A 92 8.41 7.08 -13.20
N LEU A 93 7.45 6.87 -14.10
CA LEU A 93 7.62 5.96 -15.24
C LEU A 93 8.82 6.35 -16.14
N ASN A 94 9.02 7.65 -16.35
CA ASN A 94 10.14 8.15 -17.16
C ASN A 94 11.50 8.07 -16.46
N SER A 95 11.54 7.70 -15.17
CA SER A 95 12.77 7.42 -14.44
C SER A 95 13.31 6.01 -14.68
N TYR A 96 12.65 5.23 -15.55
CA TYR A 96 12.98 3.84 -15.85
C TYR A 96 13.01 2.96 -14.60
N PRO A 97 11.85 2.78 -13.91
CA PRO A 97 11.77 1.89 -12.77
C PRO A 97 12.19 0.47 -13.17
N PHE A 98 12.79 -0.26 -12.23
CA PHE A 98 13.24 -1.64 -12.47
C PHE A 98 12.08 -2.65 -12.41
N ASP A 99 10.97 -2.24 -11.80
CA ASP A 99 9.69 -2.96 -11.81
C ASP A 99 8.57 -2.03 -12.24
N CYS A 100 7.62 -2.56 -12.99
CA CYS A 100 6.44 -1.81 -13.43
C CYS A 100 5.35 -2.74 -13.95
N GLY A 101 4.24 -2.82 -13.28
CA GLY A 101 3.08 -3.60 -13.72
C GLY A 101 2.57 -3.20 -15.10
N SER A 102 2.20 -4.19 -15.93
CA SER A 102 1.76 -3.97 -17.32
C SER A 102 0.51 -3.07 -17.42
N THR A 103 -0.43 -3.17 -16.47
CA THR A 103 -1.64 -2.33 -16.41
C THR A 103 -1.30 -0.88 -16.08
N VAL A 104 -0.38 -0.66 -15.12
CA VAL A 104 0.16 0.67 -14.80
C VAL A 104 0.79 1.29 -16.03
N LEU A 105 1.70 0.56 -16.68
CA LEU A 105 2.39 1.01 -17.89
C LEU A 105 1.41 1.40 -19.00
N ALA A 106 0.42 0.55 -19.29
CA ALA A 106 -0.58 0.81 -20.32
C ALA A 106 -1.41 2.05 -20.01
N GLY A 107 -1.88 2.19 -18.76
CA GLY A 107 -2.68 3.34 -18.32
C GLY A 107 -1.91 4.65 -18.41
N LEU A 108 -0.66 4.70 -17.91
CA LEU A 108 0.18 5.90 -17.96
C LEU A 108 0.56 6.29 -19.41
N ARG A 109 0.61 5.33 -20.32
CA ARG A 109 0.78 5.57 -21.77
C ARG A 109 -0.52 5.96 -22.50
N GLY A 110 -1.62 6.16 -21.77
CA GLY A 110 -2.90 6.57 -22.36
C GLY A 110 -3.68 5.46 -23.04
N LYS A 111 -3.41 4.20 -22.72
CA LYS A 111 -4.08 3.00 -23.25
C LYS A 111 -4.52 2.10 -22.08
N PRO A 112 -5.38 2.57 -21.16
CA PRO A 112 -5.79 1.78 -20.01
C PRO A 112 -6.54 0.52 -20.47
N ASN A 113 -6.27 -0.60 -19.81
CA ASN A 113 -7.03 -1.83 -19.99
C ASN A 113 -8.28 -1.78 -19.11
N LEU A 114 -9.45 -1.68 -19.71
CA LEU A 114 -10.74 -1.55 -19.02
C LEU A 114 -11.14 -2.84 -18.26
N ASP A 115 -10.64 -3.98 -18.71
CA ASP A 115 -10.98 -5.29 -18.15
C ASP A 115 -10.01 -5.72 -17.05
N SER A 116 -8.87 -5.04 -16.92
CA SER A 116 -7.85 -5.40 -15.92
C SER A 116 -8.34 -5.13 -14.50
N GLN A 117 -8.25 -6.16 -13.68
CA GLN A 117 -8.52 -6.12 -12.25
C GLN A 117 -7.23 -6.25 -11.42
N ALA A 118 -6.13 -5.72 -11.94
CA ALA A 118 -4.84 -5.77 -11.24
C ALA A 118 -4.82 -4.83 -10.02
N ASN A 119 -3.92 -5.13 -9.07
CA ASN A 119 -3.79 -4.45 -7.78
C ASN A 119 -2.93 -3.17 -7.81
N GLY A 120 -2.31 -2.83 -8.95
CA GLY A 120 -1.36 -1.73 -9.09
C GLY A 120 -1.90 -0.31 -8.85
N ALA A 121 -3.22 -0.13 -8.70
CA ALA A 121 -3.76 1.11 -8.15
C ALA A 121 -3.90 1.04 -6.62
N LEU A 122 -4.25 -0.14 -6.10
CA LEU A 122 -4.46 -0.35 -4.66
C LEU A 122 -3.16 -0.23 -3.87
N MET A 123 -2.05 -0.74 -4.44
CA MET A 123 -0.74 -0.71 -3.83
C MET A 123 -0.23 0.70 -3.49
N ARG A 124 -0.65 1.72 -4.24
CA ARG A 124 -0.12 3.09 -4.13
C ARG A 124 -1.04 4.08 -3.41
N VAL A 125 -2.30 3.71 -3.10
CA VAL A 125 -3.35 4.68 -2.69
C VAL A 125 -3.29 5.10 -1.22
N SER A 126 -2.52 4.42 -0.37
CA SER A 126 -2.47 4.66 1.08
C SER A 126 -2.21 6.12 1.48
N PRO A 127 -1.29 6.89 0.80
CA PRO A 127 -1.08 8.29 1.13
C PRO A 127 -2.32 9.17 0.94
N LEU A 128 -3.21 8.79 0.02
CA LEU A 128 -4.47 9.50 -0.15
C LEU A 128 -5.40 9.27 1.05
N GLY A 129 -5.45 8.05 1.58
CA GLY A 129 -6.16 7.74 2.82
C GLY A 129 -5.61 8.54 4.01
N ILE A 130 -4.28 8.65 4.13
CA ILE A 130 -3.64 9.50 5.16
C ILE A 130 -4.03 10.97 4.96
N PHE A 131 -3.92 11.48 3.75
CA PHE A 131 -4.26 12.87 3.44
C PHE A 131 -5.73 13.19 3.75
N CYS A 132 -6.64 12.26 3.47
CA CYS A 132 -8.08 12.41 3.67
C CYS A 132 -8.54 12.09 5.11
N TRP A 133 -7.65 12.00 6.10
CA TRP A 133 -7.98 11.62 7.48
C TRP A 133 -9.09 12.47 8.12
N ASN A 134 -9.27 13.71 7.69
CA ASN A 134 -10.30 14.65 8.15
C ASN A 134 -11.30 15.06 7.05
N CYS A 135 -11.27 14.42 5.88
CA CYS A 135 -12.27 14.58 4.83
C CYS A 135 -13.56 13.81 5.16
N ASP A 136 -14.65 14.18 4.49
CA ASP A 136 -15.84 13.31 4.43
C ASP A 136 -15.57 12.06 3.59
N LEU A 137 -16.38 11.02 3.81
CA LEU A 137 -16.23 9.73 3.15
C LEU A 137 -16.48 9.81 1.64
N GLU A 138 -17.41 10.66 1.21
CA GLU A 138 -17.75 10.84 -0.20
C GLU A 138 -16.57 11.43 -0.96
N SER A 139 -15.94 12.46 -0.43
CA SER A 139 -14.72 13.07 -0.99
C SER A 139 -13.56 12.08 -1.03
N THR A 140 -13.34 11.33 0.05
CA THR A 140 -12.29 10.31 0.12
C THR A 140 -12.50 9.22 -0.94
N SER A 141 -13.71 8.68 -1.03
CA SER A 141 -14.11 7.70 -2.04
C SER A 141 -13.88 8.22 -3.46
N ARG A 142 -14.38 9.43 -3.74
CA ARG A 142 -14.25 10.06 -5.07
C ARG A 142 -12.80 10.24 -5.49
N PHE A 143 -11.94 10.74 -4.60
CA PHE A 143 -10.52 10.95 -4.91
C PHE A 143 -9.80 9.62 -5.15
N ALA A 144 -10.06 8.59 -4.35
CA ALA A 144 -9.46 7.28 -4.53
C ALA A 144 -9.89 6.61 -5.85
N GLN A 145 -11.16 6.74 -6.24
CA GLN A 145 -11.63 6.25 -7.53
C GLN A 145 -11.01 7.02 -8.70
N GLN A 146 -10.86 8.34 -8.58
CA GLN A 146 -10.19 9.16 -9.60
C GLN A 146 -8.71 8.79 -9.75
N ASP A 147 -8.00 8.49 -8.65
CA ASP A 147 -6.62 8.03 -8.72
C ASP A 147 -6.49 6.66 -9.37
N ALA A 148 -7.33 5.71 -8.96
CA ALA A 148 -7.35 4.38 -9.55
C ALA A 148 -7.65 4.43 -11.06
N ALA A 149 -8.61 5.27 -11.48
CA ALA A 149 -9.01 5.42 -12.88
C ALA A 149 -7.89 5.89 -13.81
N LEU A 150 -6.82 6.50 -13.28
CA LEU A 150 -5.66 6.91 -14.08
C LEU A 150 -4.99 5.73 -14.79
N THR A 151 -5.10 4.53 -14.21
CA THR A 151 -4.44 3.31 -14.73
C THR A 151 -5.34 2.09 -14.71
N HIS A 152 -6.26 1.98 -13.76
CA HIS A 152 -7.12 0.80 -13.50
C HIS A 152 -8.60 1.20 -13.45
N PRO A 153 -9.22 1.52 -14.59
CA PRO A 153 -10.59 2.03 -14.64
C PRO A 153 -11.67 0.96 -14.42
N ASN A 154 -11.30 -0.30 -14.19
CA ASN A 154 -12.27 -1.36 -13.89
C ASN A 154 -13.05 -1.05 -12.60
N PRO A 155 -14.40 -1.19 -12.57
CA PRO A 155 -15.21 -0.88 -11.40
C PRO A 155 -14.74 -1.53 -10.09
N ILE A 156 -14.28 -2.79 -10.15
CA ILE A 156 -13.76 -3.50 -8.96
C ILE A 156 -12.53 -2.79 -8.41
N CYS A 157 -11.60 -2.34 -9.27
CA CYS A 157 -10.43 -1.58 -8.84
C CYS A 157 -10.81 -0.23 -8.23
N LEU A 158 -11.75 0.50 -8.86
CA LEU A 158 -12.22 1.78 -8.35
C LEU A 158 -12.83 1.65 -6.95
N GLN A 159 -13.71 0.65 -6.78
CA GLN A 159 -14.40 0.40 -5.52
C GLN A 159 -13.47 -0.10 -4.42
N ALA A 160 -12.53 -1.00 -4.74
CA ALA A 160 -11.52 -1.48 -3.79
C ALA A 160 -10.63 -0.33 -3.28
N ASN A 161 -10.17 0.54 -4.18
CA ASN A 161 -9.39 1.74 -3.81
C ASN A 161 -10.18 2.70 -2.92
N ALA A 162 -11.46 2.93 -3.23
CA ALA A 162 -12.34 3.77 -2.42
C ALA A 162 -12.48 3.23 -0.99
N LEU A 163 -12.86 1.96 -0.85
CA LEU A 163 -13.03 1.31 0.46
C LEU A 163 -11.72 1.31 1.26
N PHE A 164 -10.60 1.07 0.60
CA PHE A 164 -9.29 1.03 1.25
C PHE A 164 -8.84 2.40 1.75
N ALA A 165 -8.96 3.45 0.94
CA ALA A 165 -8.62 4.82 1.34
C ALA A 165 -9.54 5.31 2.47
N MET A 166 -10.84 5.00 2.41
CA MET A 166 -11.80 5.31 3.47
C MET A 166 -11.43 4.60 4.78
N ALA A 167 -11.04 3.32 4.71
CA ALA A 167 -10.62 2.53 5.88
C ALA A 167 -9.37 3.14 6.54
N ILE A 168 -8.35 3.52 5.77
CA ILE A 168 -7.16 4.20 6.29
C ILE A 168 -7.55 5.54 6.93
N ALA A 169 -8.35 6.37 6.26
CA ALA A 169 -8.76 7.67 6.77
C ALA A 169 -9.50 7.56 8.10
N GLN A 170 -10.43 6.60 8.22
CA GLN A 170 -11.20 6.36 9.45
C GLN A 170 -10.36 5.73 10.57
N SER A 171 -9.42 4.84 10.22
CA SER A 171 -8.47 4.30 11.21
C SER A 171 -7.65 5.41 11.86
N ILE A 172 -7.17 6.38 11.08
CA ILE A 172 -6.35 7.49 11.54
C ILE A 172 -7.20 8.51 12.33
N SER A 173 -8.39 8.88 11.82
CA SER A 173 -9.18 9.99 12.38
C SER A 173 -10.03 9.60 13.58
N ARG A 174 -10.50 8.35 13.62
CA ARG A 174 -11.46 7.86 14.63
C ARG A 174 -10.87 6.85 15.60
N LEU A 175 -9.61 6.50 15.40
CA LEU A 175 -8.87 5.55 16.24
C LEU A 175 -9.61 4.21 16.41
N LYS A 176 -10.29 3.78 15.37
CA LYS A 176 -11.11 2.56 15.38
C LYS A 176 -10.26 1.30 15.53
N SER A 177 -10.86 0.29 16.16
CA SER A 177 -10.32 -1.06 16.24
C SER A 177 -10.41 -1.79 14.88
N PRO A 178 -9.63 -2.87 14.67
CA PRO A 178 -9.73 -3.71 13.48
C PRO A 178 -11.16 -4.14 13.15
N GLN A 179 -11.92 -4.59 14.16
CA GLN A 179 -13.28 -5.04 13.99
C GLN A 179 -14.23 -3.92 13.55
N GLU A 180 -14.11 -2.73 14.14
CA GLU A 180 -14.92 -1.56 13.76
C GLU A 180 -14.65 -1.11 12.32
N ILE A 181 -13.37 -1.12 11.88
CA ILE A 181 -13.02 -0.81 10.49
C ILE A 181 -13.59 -1.84 9.52
N TYR A 182 -13.53 -3.12 9.87
CA TYR A 182 -14.13 -4.16 9.04
C TYR A 182 -15.65 -4.01 8.89
N GLU A 183 -16.36 -3.72 9.99
CA GLU A 183 -17.82 -3.48 9.94
C GLU A 183 -18.15 -2.23 9.11
N ASP A 184 -17.36 -1.16 9.23
CA ASP A 184 -17.51 0.02 8.39
C ASP A 184 -17.36 -0.33 6.90
N ILE A 185 -16.32 -1.08 6.53
CA ILE A 185 -16.09 -1.51 5.14
C ILE A 185 -17.28 -2.29 4.59
N LYS A 186 -17.88 -3.20 5.38
CA LYS A 186 -19.08 -3.94 4.99
C LYS A 186 -20.29 -3.02 4.75
N CYS A 187 -20.47 -2.03 5.63
CA CYS A 187 -21.53 -1.04 5.50
C CYS A 187 -21.33 -0.23 4.21
N TRP A 188 -20.17 0.37 4.02
CA TRP A 188 -19.86 1.18 2.84
C TRP A 188 -19.95 0.37 1.54
N ALA A 189 -19.46 -0.88 1.54
CA ALA A 189 -19.56 -1.76 0.38
C ALA A 189 -21.03 -2.03 -0.02
N THR A 190 -21.91 -2.14 0.96
CA THR A 190 -23.35 -2.31 0.75
C THR A 190 -23.99 -1.03 0.21
N GLU A 191 -23.67 0.12 0.81
CA GLU A 191 -24.19 1.44 0.39
C GLU A 191 -23.71 1.80 -1.04
N MET A 192 -22.44 1.55 -1.34
CA MET A 192 -21.84 1.76 -2.66
C MET A 192 -22.30 0.73 -3.69
N ARG A 193 -22.96 -0.35 -3.28
CA ARG A 193 -23.38 -1.47 -4.16
C ARG A 193 -22.21 -2.00 -4.96
N VAL A 194 -21.12 -2.32 -4.26
CA VAL A 194 -19.90 -2.80 -4.93
C VAL A 194 -20.14 -4.09 -5.72
N GLU A 195 -19.30 -4.33 -6.71
CA GLU A 195 -19.34 -5.54 -7.55
C GLU A 195 -19.28 -6.81 -6.70
N MET A 196 -20.04 -7.83 -7.12
CA MET A 196 -20.19 -9.09 -6.36
C MET A 196 -18.86 -9.76 -5.99
N PRO A 197 -17.83 -9.83 -6.85
CA PRO A 197 -16.55 -10.42 -6.47
C PRO A 197 -15.90 -9.69 -5.27
N LEU A 198 -15.98 -8.35 -5.21
CA LEU A 198 -15.45 -7.57 -4.10
C LEU A 198 -16.29 -7.79 -2.82
N MET A 199 -17.61 -7.79 -2.93
CA MET A 199 -18.49 -8.09 -1.80
C MET A 199 -18.24 -9.48 -1.22
N THR A 200 -18.01 -10.47 -2.08
CA THR A 200 -17.68 -11.84 -1.67
C THR A 200 -16.36 -11.88 -0.90
N ALA A 201 -15.31 -11.25 -1.45
CA ALA A 201 -14.00 -11.17 -0.80
C ALA A 201 -14.07 -10.50 0.60
N ILE A 202 -14.88 -9.43 0.73
CA ILE A 202 -15.11 -8.78 2.04
C ILE A 202 -15.74 -9.75 3.04
N ARG A 203 -16.75 -10.52 2.63
CA ARG A 203 -17.42 -11.49 3.51
C ARG A 203 -16.51 -12.65 3.87
N ASP A 204 -15.80 -13.19 2.89
CA ASP A 204 -14.92 -14.34 3.07
C ASP A 204 -13.73 -14.00 3.98
N ALA A 205 -13.24 -12.76 3.96
CA ALA A 205 -12.16 -12.29 4.83
C ALA A 205 -12.46 -12.44 6.34
N ALA A 206 -13.73 -12.53 6.74
CA ALA A 206 -14.08 -12.81 8.14
C ALA A 206 -13.78 -14.26 8.56
N HIS A 207 -13.62 -15.18 7.61
CA HIS A 207 -13.57 -16.62 7.86
C HIS A 207 -12.33 -17.29 7.29
N THR A 208 -11.84 -16.82 6.13
CA THR A 208 -10.76 -17.46 5.40
C THR A 208 -9.87 -16.42 4.69
N PRO A 209 -8.54 -16.66 4.64
CA PRO A 209 -7.68 -15.91 3.73
C PRO A 209 -8.02 -16.25 2.27
N PRO A 210 -7.49 -15.52 1.28
CA PRO A 210 -7.56 -15.92 -0.11
C PRO A 210 -7.12 -17.36 -0.32
N ALA A 211 -7.88 -18.10 -1.14
CA ALA A 211 -7.61 -19.52 -1.38
C ALA A 211 -6.34 -19.74 -2.22
N ASP A 212 -5.98 -18.78 -3.06
CA ASP A 212 -4.86 -18.90 -3.99
C ASP A 212 -4.15 -17.55 -4.18
N TYR A 213 -2.89 -17.51 -3.83
CA TYR A 213 -2.01 -16.35 -4.00
C TYR A 213 -1.11 -16.45 -5.23
N ALA A 214 -1.03 -17.62 -5.87
CA ALA A 214 -0.06 -17.90 -6.91
C ALA A 214 -0.64 -17.79 -8.33
N HIS A 215 -1.81 -18.40 -8.61
CA HIS A 215 -2.38 -18.40 -9.97
C HIS A 215 -3.00 -17.06 -10.34
N LEU A 216 -3.56 -16.34 -9.37
CA LEU A 216 -4.17 -15.02 -9.55
C LEU A 216 -3.35 -13.93 -8.86
N GLN A 217 -2.05 -14.12 -8.81
CA GLN A 217 -1.15 -13.09 -8.30
C GLN A 217 -1.37 -11.77 -9.05
N GLY A 218 -1.30 -10.67 -8.34
CA GLY A 218 -1.61 -9.34 -8.88
C GLY A 218 -3.10 -9.03 -9.02
N TRP A 219 -4.04 -9.94 -8.63
CA TRP A 219 -5.47 -9.64 -8.64
C TRP A 219 -5.88 -8.80 -7.42
N VAL A 220 -6.53 -7.67 -7.67
CA VAL A 220 -6.95 -6.73 -6.61
C VAL A 220 -7.81 -7.38 -5.52
N ILE A 221 -8.61 -8.38 -5.87
CA ILE A 221 -9.46 -9.12 -4.93
C ILE A 221 -8.61 -9.92 -3.93
N VAL A 222 -7.54 -10.57 -4.38
CA VAL A 222 -6.62 -11.32 -3.51
C VAL A 222 -5.95 -10.36 -2.52
N ALA A 223 -5.40 -9.25 -3.02
CA ALA A 223 -4.74 -8.25 -2.17
C ALA A 223 -5.70 -7.64 -1.14
N PHE A 224 -6.92 -7.28 -1.56
CA PHE A 224 -7.93 -6.67 -0.70
C PHE A 224 -8.43 -7.65 0.37
N GLN A 225 -8.79 -8.89 -0.02
CA GLN A 225 -9.22 -9.93 0.91
C GLN A 225 -8.12 -10.27 1.92
N ASN A 226 -6.86 -10.38 1.46
CA ASN A 226 -5.72 -10.62 2.34
C ASN A 226 -5.56 -9.51 3.38
N ALA A 227 -5.62 -8.24 2.96
CA ALA A 227 -5.50 -7.12 3.89
C ALA A 227 -6.60 -7.14 4.98
N LEU A 228 -7.84 -7.48 4.61
CA LEU A 228 -8.95 -7.62 5.56
C LEU A 228 -8.80 -8.85 6.47
N TRP A 229 -8.31 -9.98 5.91
CA TRP A 229 -8.01 -11.16 6.71
C TRP A 229 -6.97 -10.87 7.77
N GLN A 230 -5.87 -10.21 7.39
CA GLN A 230 -4.81 -9.81 8.31
C GLN A 230 -5.32 -8.80 9.35
N LEU A 231 -6.13 -7.84 8.93
CA LEU A 231 -6.76 -6.88 9.85
C LEU A 231 -7.51 -7.57 10.99
N LEU A 232 -8.24 -8.66 10.69
CA LEU A 232 -9.09 -9.36 11.64
C LEU A 232 -8.36 -10.44 12.45
N ASN A 233 -7.30 -11.03 11.93
CA ASN A 233 -6.72 -12.25 12.48
C ASN A 233 -5.25 -12.12 12.90
N ALA A 234 -4.51 -11.15 12.38
CA ALA A 234 -3.11 -10.98 12.76
C ALA A 234 -2.99 -10.46 14.20
N PRO A 235 -2.13 -11.07 15.03
CA PRO A 235 -1.93 -10.61 16.42
C PRO A 235 -1.14 -9.30 16.50
N SER A 236 -0.43 -8.93 15.43
CA SER A 236 0.33 -7.69 15.30
C SER A 236 0.53 -7.32 13.84
N LEU A 237 0.99 -6.09 13.58
CA LEU A 237 1.40 -5.65 12.25
C LEU A 237 2.49 -6.58 11.67
N GLU A 238 3.53 -6.88 12.46
CA GLU A 238 4.63 -7.74 12.03
C GLU A 238 4.12 -9.09 11.57
N GLU A 239 3.35 -9.79 12.40
CA GLU A 239 2.84 -11.12 12.06
C GLU A 239 1.91 -11.10 10.85
N GLY A 240 1.11 -10.05 10.67
CA GLY A 240 0.24 -9.90 9.50
C GLY A 240 1.02 -9.70 8.20
N VAL A 241 2.07 -8.88 8.22
CA VAL A 241 2.95 -8.69 7.07
C VAL A 241 3.74 -9.96 6.77
N VAL A 242 4.34 -10.60 7.80
CA VAL A 242 5.10 -11.84 7.65
C VAL A 242 4.23 -12.98 7.12
N ASP A 243 3.01 -13.19 7.68
CA ASP A 243 2.09 -14.22 7.15
C ASP A 243 1.74 -13.95 5.70
N THR A 244 1.49 -12.69 5.33
CA THR A 244 1.22 -12.31 3.93
C THR A 244 2.38 -12.71 3.01
N VAL A 245 3.61 -12.33 3.34
CA VAL A 245 4.81 -12.67 2.57
C VAL A 245 4.98 -14.20 2.45
N MET A 246 4.75 -14.94 3.54
CA MET A 246 4.88 -16.41 3.57
C MET A 246 3.84 -17.15 2.72
N ARG A 247 2.80 -16.45 2.20
CA ARG A 247 1.79 -17.00 1.29
C ARG A 247 2.30 -17.17 -0.14
N GLY A 248 3.35 -16.43 -0.54
CA GLY A 248 3.92 -16.48 -1.89
C GLY A 248 3.12 -15.68 -2.93
N GLY A 249 3.52 -15.81 -4.17
CA GLY A 249 2.93 -15.06 -5.29
C GLY A 249 3.44 -13.62 -5.32
N ASP A 250 2.52 -12.67 -5.43
CA ASP A 250 2.75 -11.22 -5.43
C ASP A 250 2.92 -10.73 -3.98
N THR A 251 4.08 -11.04 -3.41
CA THR A 251 4.32 -10.90 -1.96
C THR A 251 4.56 -9.47 -1.53
N ASP A 252 5.21 -8.67 -2.34
CA ASP A 252 5.50 -7.26 -2.06
C ASP A 252 4.23 -6.41 -2.12
N THR A 253 3.46 -6.50 -3.20
CA THR A 253 2.20 -5.76 -3.33
C THR A 253 1.21 -6.15 -2.23
N ASN A 254 1.00 -7.46 -1.99
CA ASN A 254 0.07 -7.91 -0.97
C ASN A 254 0.50 -7.47 0.43
N ALA A 255 1.81 -7.49 0.72
CA ALA A 255 2.34 -7.08 2.02
C ALA A 255 2.39 -5.55 2.18
N ALA A 256 2.64 -4.79 1.11
CA ALA A 256 2.53 -3.33 1.12
C ALA A 256 1.10 -2.88 1.47
N ILE A 257 0.09 -3.48 0.82
CA ILE A 257 -1.32 -3.18 1.07
C ILE A 257 -1.72 -3.59 2.50
N ALA A 258 -1.39 -4.81 2.95
CA ALA A 258 -1.70 -5.25 4.30
C ALA A 258 -0.98 -4.39 5.35
N GLY A 259 0.31 -4.12 5.14
CA GLY A 259 1.13 -3.29 6.03
C GLY A 259 0.61 -1.86 6.18
N ALA A 260 0.11 -1.26 5.08
CA ALA A 260 -0.51 0.07 5.12
C ALA A 260 -1.76 0.09 6.02
N LEU A 261 -2.66 -0.88 5.85
CA LEU A 261 -3.89 -0.96 6.65
C LEU A 261 -3.60 -1.25 8.12
N LEU A 262 -2.75 -2.24 8.39
CA LEU A 262 -2.34 -2.59 9.76
C LEU A 262 -1.62 -1.42 10.43
N GLY A 263 -0.74 -0.73 9.69
CA GLY A 263 -0.04 0.46 10.20
C GLY A 263 -0.97 1.62 10.54
N ALA A 264 -2.03 1.83 9.73
CA ALA A 264 -3.06 2.83 10.02
C ALA A 264 -3.88 2.52 11.28
N VAL A 265 -3.98 1.24 11.65
CA VAL A 265 -4.72 0.80 12.85
C VAL A 265 -3.83 0.76 14.09
N TYR A 266 -2.63 0.19 13.97
CA TYR A 266 -1.75 -0.07 15.12
C TYR A 266 -0.72 1.04 15.39
N GLY A 267 -0.52 1.95 14.42
CA GLY A 267 0.40 3.07 14.53
C GLY A 267 1.87 2.70 14.38
N ARG A 268 2.74 3.72 14.44
CA ARG A 268 4.18 3.62 14.22
C ARG A 268 4.87 2.60 15.14
N HIS A 269 4.44 2.54 16.41
CA HIS A 269 5.09 1.68 17.41
C HIS A 269 4.91 0.19 17.13
N ALA A 270 3.96 -0.19 16.28
CA ALA A 270 3.76 -1.57 15.85
C ALA A 270 4.72 -2.00 14.73
N VAL A 271 5.38 -1.05 14.06
CA VAL A 271 6.35 -1.36 13.01
C VAL A 271 7.68 -1.77 13.66
N PRO A 272 8.23 -2.96 13.35
CA PRO A 272 9.49 -3.43 13.94
C PRO A 272 10.63 -2.42 13.78
N LYS A 273 11.44 -2.29 14.83
CA LYS A 273 12.56 -1.33 14.82
C LYS A 273 13.54 -1.57 13.68
N GLN A 274 13.87 -2.83 13.39
CA GLN A 274 14.78 -3.17 12.28
C GLN A 274 14.21 -2.67 10.95
N TRP A 275 12.90 -2.82 10.70
CA TRP A 275 12.27 -2.32 9.48
C TRP A 275 12.37 -0.79 9.37
N VAL A 276 12.07 -0.10 10.46
CA VAL A 276 12.17 1.38 10.49
C VAL A 276 13.61 1.84 10.25
N ASP A 277 14.59 1.21 10.90
CA ASP A 277 16.00 1.58 10.77
C ASP A 277 16.50 1.40 9.33
N GLU A 278 16.18 0.26 8.68
CA GLU A 278 16.55 -0.01 7.29
C GLU A 278 15.88 0.97 6.32
N LEU A 279 14.57 1.19 6.47
CA LEU A 279 13.85 2.15 5.61
C LEU A 279 14.44 3.56 5.71
N LEU A 280 14.67 4.07 6.93
CA LEU A 280 15.16 5.44 7.11
C LEU A 280 16.65 5.60 6.77
N SER A 281 17.38 4.50 6.65
CA SER A 281 18.77 4.50 6.17
C SER A 281 18.92 4.14 4.68
N CYS A 282 17.86 3.68 4.02
CA CYS A 282 17.91 3.19 2.64
C CYS A 282 18.19 4.33 1.65
N ARG A 283 19.31 4.24 0.99
CA ARG A 283 19.75 5.21 -0.04
C ARG A 283 20.27 4.46 -1.26
N PRO A 284 19.41 4.03 -2.19
CA PRO A 284 19.82 3.33 -3.40
C PRO A 284 20.53 4.28 -4.39
N LYS A 285 21.73 4.68 -4.03
CA LYS A 285 22.54 5.70 -4.70
C LYS A 285 23.42 5.09 -5.78
N ALA A 286 23.53 5.75 -6.91
CA ALA A 286 24.48 5.39 -7.96
C ALA A 286 25.94 5.45 -7.43
N GLY A 287 26.71 4.39 -7.74
CA GLY A 287 28.11 4.26 -7.31
C GLY A 287 28.29 3.49 -5.99
N ASP A 288 27.25 3.14 -5.27
CA ASP A 288 27.33 2.14 -4.18
C ASP A 288 27.33 0.74 -4.82
N LEU A 289 28.35 -0.06 -4.54
CA LEU A 289 28.53 -1.41 -5.12
C LEU A 289 27.43 -2.42 -4.70
N ARG A 290 26.72 -2.16 -3.62
CA ARG A 290 25.59 -2.99 -3.16
C ARG A 290 24.32 -2.69 -3.97
N VAL A 291 24.23 -1.49 -4.57
CA VAL A 291 23.01 -1.02 -5.23
C VAL A 291 23.00 -1.47 -6.68
N ARG A 292 22.14 -2.44 -6.98
CA ARG A 292 21.90 -2.92 -8.35
C ARG A 292 21.01 -1.97 -9.15
N HIS A 293 20.02 -1.37 -8.48
CA HIS A 293 19.02 -0.46 -9.07
C HIS A 293 19.10 0.90 -8.39
N PRO A 294 20.01 1.80 -8.80
CA PRO A 294 20.05 3.14 -8.24
C PRO A 294 18.80 3.93 -8.62
N ARG A 295 18.25 4.65 -7.63
CA ARG A 295 17.03 5.44 -7.83
C ARG A 295 17.23 6.90 -7.41
N PRO A 296 16.56 7.86 -8.07
CA PRO A 296 16.49 9.25 -7.61
C PRO A 296 16.04 9.37 -6.16
N GLU A 297 16.57 10.38 -5.46
CA GLU A 297 16.28 10.61 -4.04
C GLU A 297 14.78 10.78 -3.72
N CYS A 298 14.00 11.30 -4.66
CA CYS A 298 12.55 11.46 -4.49
C CYS A 298 11.79 10.14 -4.36
N PHE A 299 12.41 9.00 -4.63
CA PHE A 299 11.85 7.66 -4.42
C PHE A 299 12.40 6.97 -3.18
N TRP A 300 13.32 7.59 -2.45
CA TRP A 300 13.87 7.00 -1.23
C TRP A 300 12.86 7.12 -0.07
N PRO A 301 12.80 6.12 0.81
CA PRO A 301 11.84 6.10 1.91
C PRO A 301 12.27 6.90 3.13
N ILE A 302 13.45 7.52 3.10
CA ILE A 302 14.15 8.10 4.24
C ILE A 302 13.41 9.22 4.98
N ASP A 303 12.50 9.92 4.30
CA ASP A 303 11.69 11.03 4.82
C ASP A 303 10.22 10.67 5.02
N SER A 304 9.91 9.36 5.07
CA SER A 304 8.53 8.88 5.17
C SER A 304 7.79 9.35 6.43
N PRO A 305 8.42 9.48 7.63
CA PRO A 305 7.73 10.07 8.78
C PRO A 305 7.35 11.55 8.57
N GLU A 306 8.24 12.32 7.99
CA GLU A 306 8.02 13.74 7.66
C GLU A 306 6.94 13.90 6.58
N LEU A 307 6.88 12.99 5.60
CA LEU A 307 5.81 12.96 4.62
C LEU A 307 4.46 12.64 5.26
N ALA A 308 4.38 11.64 6.13
CA ALA A 308 3.15 11.30 6.84
C ALA A 308 2.65 12.48 7.68
N LYS A 309 3.54 13.14 8.41
CA LYS A 309 3.23 14.37 9.16
C LYS A 309 2.74 15.49 8.26
N SER A 310 3.37 15.67 7.10
CA SER A 310 3.00 16.71 6.14
C SER A 310 1.66 16.44 5.47
N LEU A 311 1.33 15.17 5.19
CA LEU A 311 0.03 14.76 4.66
C LEU A 311 -1.10 15.10 5.63
N VAL A 312 -0.93 14.77 6.92
CA VAL A 312 -1.92 15.07 7.96
C VAL A 312 -2.06 16.58 8.18
N ALA A 313 -0.97 17.35 8.13
CA ALA A 313 -0.99 18.80 8.30
C ALA A 313 -1.48 19.56 7.06
N GLY A 314 -1.33 18.98 5.86
CA GLY A 314 -1.62 19.63 4.58
C GLY A 314 -3.11 19.79 4.27
N ASN A 315 -3.93 18.90 4.79
CA ASN A 315 -5.37 18.96 4.60
C ASN A 315 -6.03 19.86 5.66
N ARG A 316 -6.21 21.12 5.33
CA ARG A 316 -6.96 22.08 6.17
C ARG A 316 -8.44 22.05 5.81
N GLY A 317 -9.11 20.89 5.90
CA GLY A 317 -10.53 20.69 5.66
C GLY A 317 -11.20 21.88 4.96
N GLY A 318 -11.49 21.75 3.67
CA GLY A 318 -12.23 22.75 2.91
C GLY A 318 -13.72 22.73 3.28
#